data_3a4adbbbb0b0485b34ff06bbf00c6e2b
#
_entry.id   3a4adbbbb0b0485b34ff06bbf00c6e2b
#
_cell.length_a   1.000
_cell.length_b   1.000
_cell.length_c   1.000
_cell.angle_alpha   90.00
_cell.angle_beta   90.00
_cell.angle_gamma   90.00
#
_symmetry.space_group_name_H-M   'P 1'
#
loop_
_entity.id
_entity.type
_entity.pdbx_description
1 polymer ?
#
loop_
_entity_poly.entity_id
_entity_poly.type
_entity_poly.pdbx_seq_one_letter_code
_entity_poly.pdbx_strand_id
1 'polypeptide(L)'
;MVEDVAGSDRPAHYLLAESLDGLYIPYALRLPDGPGPHPFVVIAYGNGGGGMAWLRDRVHRFRHVTDVLLDAGYACAWIRYRTEVELGYQTGGALRTTIRQGMGLMNRAPLEYEDEVAVLRHAAAHPAIDGDRLFHVGVSHAGEMLFKLLSHYPGLLRAGVAAEPANHELLTLRLEDVETVTTIGGLRDIESMEIRSVERARARISDKDEVAARLEAVDIPVLVLGREQDELQGIFRLTYDLLAEHREDAEWRSWSHDVHGYLYPECDADGVPRVDDVQREALAAVVDFLDRHNG
;
A
#
# COMPACT_ATOMS: atom_id res chain seq x y z
N MET A 1 6.59 19.81 10.87
CA MET A 1 7.99 20.15 10.45
C MET A 1 8.00 20.14 8.94
N VAL A 2 8.75 21.06 8.31
CA VAL A 2 8.88 21.17 6.85
C VAL A 2 10.33 20.91 6.48
N GLU A 3 10.55 20.10 5.45
CA GLU A 3 11.90 19.78 4.93
C GLU A 3 11.91 19.87 3.40
N ASP A 4 13.00 20.37 2.87
CA ASP A 4 13.24 20.36 1.43
C ASP A 4 13.50 18.93 0.96
N VAL A 5 12.98 18.60 -0.22
CA VAL A 5 13.18 17.29 -0.84
C VAL A 5 14.19 17.43 -1.97
N ALA A 6 15.33 16.75 -1.85
CA ALA A 6 16.41 16.85 -2.82
C ALA A 6 15.91 16.59 -4.24
N GLY A 7 16.20 17.54 -5.15
CA GLY A 7 15.78 17.47 -6.55
C GLY A 7 14.31 17.81 -6.82
N SER A 8 13.59 18.37 -5.84
CA SER A 8 12.23 18.89 -5.99
C SER A 8 12.13 20.27 -5.36
N ASP A 9 11.32 21.14 -5.94
CA ASP A 9 10.99 22.48 -5.40
C ASP A 9 9.79 22.46 -4.46
N ARG A 10 9.14 21.30 -4.30
CA ARG A 10 7.98 21.09 -3.42
C ARG A 10 8.41 20.36 -2.14
N PRO A 11 8.36 21.04 -0.98
CA PRO A 11 8.81 20.46 0.28
C PRO A 11 7.87 19.35 0.80
N ALA A 12 8.36 18.60 1.78
CA ALA A 12 7.56 17.67 2.55
C ALA A 12 7.17 18.26 3.91
N HIS A 13 5.89 18.19 4.24
CA HIS A 13 5.33 18.59 5.52
C HIS A 13 5.12 17.34 6.37
N TYR A 14 5.94 17.15 7.41
CA TYR A 14 5.78 16.03 8.34
C TYR A 14 4.75 16.38 9.40
N LEU A 15 3.70 15.58 9.43
CA LEU A 15 2.52 15.74 10.28
C LEU A 15 2.30 14.47 11.12
N LEU A 16 1.45 14.58 12.12
CA LEU A 16 1.08 13.49 13.02
C LEU A 16 -0.44 13.38 13.06
N ALA A 17 -0.98 12.20 12.84
CA ALA A 17 -2.39 11.88 13.02
C ALA A 17 -2.56 10.98 14.26
N GLU A 18 -3.52 11.26 15.10
CA GLU A 18 -3.83 10.42 16.26
C GLU A 18 -4.65 9.21 15.83
N SER A 19 -4.12 8.03 16.08
CA SER A 19 -4.78 6.76 15.79
C SER A 19 -5.77 6.36 16.86
N LEU A 20 -6.54 5.31 16.61
CA LEU A 20 -7.61 4.80 17.48
C LEU A 20 -7.19 4.58 18.95
N ASP A 21 -5.97 4.16 19.17
CA ASP A 21 -5.41 3.87 20.50
C ASP A 21 -4.61 5.05 21.13
N GLY A 22 -4.67 6.23 20.49
CA GLY A 22 -3.97 7.44 20.95
C GLY A 22 -2.50 7.52 20.54
N LEU A 23 -1.99 6.58 19.74
CA LEU A 23 -0.66 6.71 19.15
C LEU A 23 -0.68 7.73 18.00
N TYR A 24 0.34 8.56 17.93
CA TYR A 24 0.52 9.52 16.85
C TYR A 24 1.28 8.88 15.68
N ILE A 25 0.60 8.79 14.54
CA ILE A 25 1.11 8.19 13.30
C ILE A 25 1.71 9.28 12.42
N PRO A 26 3.01 9.21 12.10
CA PRO A 26 3.65 10.19 11.24
C PRO A 26 3.32 9.95 9.76
N TYR A 27 3.12 11.05 9.04
CA TYR A 27 3.02 11.04 7.59
C TYR A 27 3.67 12.28 6.98
N ALA A 28 4.06 12.20 5.73
CA ALA A 28 4.76 13.26 5.01
C ALA A 28 3.89 13.75 3.85
N LEU A 29 3.20 14.87 4.05
CA LEU A 29 2.33 15.50 3.07
C LEU A 29 3.16 16.34 2.09
N ARG A 30 2.88 16.20 0.80
CA ARG A 30 3.36 17.07 -0.27
C ARG A 30 2.17 17.65 -1.03
N LEU A 31 2.23 18.92 -1.39
CA LEU A 31 1.17 19.64 -2.07
C LEU A 31 1.59 20.02 -3.49
N PRO A 32 0.71 19.92 -4.49
CA PRO A 32 0.96 20.44 -5.83
C PRO A 32 0.94 21.97 -5.84
N ASP A 33 1.38 22.55 -6.92
CA ASP A 33 1.32 24.00 -7.13
C ASP A 33 -0.12 24.47 -7.34
N GLY A 34 -0.38 25.71 -6.96
CA GLY A 34 -1.67 26.36 -7.17
C GLY A 34 -2.61 26.30 -5.96
N PRO A 35 -3.79 26.94 -6.08
CA PRO A 35 -4.77 26.98 -5.02
C PRO A 35 -5.51 25.64 -4.91
N GLY A 36 -5.63 25.11 -3.67
CA GLY A 36 -6.48 23.94 -3.38
C GLY A 36 -7.99 24.31 -3.36
N PRO A 37 -8.85 23.39 -2.91
CA PRO A 37 -8.48 22.06 -2.41
C PRO A 37 -8.13 21.07 -3.52
N HIS A 38 -7.11 20.25 -3.28
CA HIS A 38 -6.61 19.24 -4.21
C HIS A 38 -7.13 17.84 -3.86
N PRO A 39 -7.36 16.95 -4.85
CA PRO A 39 -7.56 15.52 -4.57
C PRO A 39 -6.34 14.96 -3.86
N PHE A 40 -6.51 13.96 -3.01
CA PHE A 40 -5.46 13.45 -2.16
C PHE A 40 -5.20 11.96 -2.36
N VAL A 41 -3.94 11.60 -2.53
CA VAL A 41 -3.48 10.21 -2.64
C VAL A 41 -2.64 9.85 -1.41
N VAL A 42 -3.10 8.87 -0.64
CA VAL A 42 -2.23 8.21 0.33
C VAL A 42 -1.35 7.19 -0.39
N ILE A 43 -0.05 7.22 -0.13
CA ILE A 43 0.92 6.29 -0.69
C ILE A 43 1.48 5.46 0.45
N ALA A 44 1.35 4.15 0.32
CA ALA A 44 1.82 3.23 1.33
C ALA A 44 2.75 2.17 0.73
N TYR A 45 3.78 1.80 1.47
CA TYR A 45 4.71 0.73 1.11
C TYR A 45 4.47 -0.46 2.03
N GLY A 46 4.85 -1.65 1.58
CA GLY A 46 4.75 -2.89 2.34
C GLY A 46 5.47 -2.85 3.69
N ASN A 47 5.67 -3.99 4.28
CA ASN A 47 6.30 -4.10 5.60
C ASN A 47 7.61 -3.30 5.68
N GLY A 48 7.72 -2.49 6.71
CA GLY A 48 8.91 -1.69 6.95
C GLY A 48 8.90 -1.08 8.34
N GLY A 49 10.05 -0.80 8.88
CA GLY A 49 10.18 -0.31 10.24
C GLY A 49 11.15 0.86 10.35
N GLY A 50 11.14 1.58 11.47
CA GLY A 50 12.11 2.63 11.74
C GLY A 50 11.52 4.03 12.00
N GLY A 51 10.22 4.17 12.17
CA GLY A 51 9.58 5.43 12.55
C GLY A 51 9.87 6.58 11.59
N MET A 52 10.20 7.77 12.10
CA MET A 52 10.48 8.96 11.28
C MET A 52 11.67 8.82 10.34
N ALA A 53 12.68 8.03 10.69
CA ALA A 53 13.84 7.82 9.81
C ALA A 53 13.44 7.05 8.56
N TRP A 54 12.60 6.05 8.71
CA TRP A 54 12.03 5.28 7.60
C TRP A 54 11.16 6.18 6.71
N LEU A 55 10.28 6.99 7.31
CA LEU A 55 9.41 7.90 6.56
C LEU A 55 10.21 8.91 5.72
N ARG A 56 11.26 9.51 6.30
CA ARG A 56 12.16 10.41 5.59
C ARG A 56 12.88 9.71 4.42
N ASP A 57 13.36 8.48 4.65
CA ASP A 57 13.95 7.68 3.58
C ASP A 57 12.96 7.50 2.41
N ARG A 58 11.69 7.15 2.69
CA ARG A 58 10.67 6.98 1.64
C ARG A 58 10.45 8.27 0.85
N VAL A 59 10.33 9.40 1.53
CA VAL A 59 10.13 10.71 0.89
C VAL A 59 11.24 11.04 -0.10
N HIS A 60 12.50 10.79 0.26
CA HIS A 60 13.66 11.08 -0.61
C HIS A 60 13.88 9.98 -1.65
N ARG A 61 13.90 8.73 -1.22
CA ARG A 61 14.23 7.59 -2.06
C ARG A 61 13.21 7.36 -3.17
N PHE A 62 11.92 7.53 -2.87
CA PHE A 62 10.82 7.35 -3.82
C PHE A 62 10.16 8.68 -4.21
N ARG A 63 10.94 9.77 -4.18
CA ARG A 63 10.46 11.09 -4.56
C ARG A 63 9.72 11.12 -5.88
N HIS A 64 10.22 10.39 -6.87
CA HIS A 64 9.68 10.42 -8.23
C HIS A 64 8.18 10.09 -8.30
N VAL A 65 7.72 9.12 -7.54
CA VAL A 65 6.30 8.76 -7.52
C VAL A 65 5.43 9.91 -7.00
N THR A 66 5.92 10.61 -5.96
CA THR A 66 5.19 11.78 -5.45
C THR A 66 5.25 12.96 -6.41
N ASP A 67 6.37 13.19 -7.09
CA ASP A 67 6.47 14.26 -8.09
C ASP A 67 5.51 14.03 -9.26
N VAL A 68 5.38 12.79 -9.75
CA VAL A 68 4.41 12.43 -10.81
C VAL A 68 2.97 12.73 -10.36
N LEU A 69 2.59 12.40 -9.14
CA LEU A 69 1.26 12.70 -8.60
C LEU A 69 1.03 14.21 -8.42
N LEU A 70 2.04 14.93 -7.91
CA LEU A 70 1.98 16.38 -7.76
C LEU A 70 1.84 17.09 -9.11
N ASP A 71 2.55 16.63 -10.14
CA ASP A 71 2.46 17.16 -11.51
C ASP A 71 1.10 16.90 -12.13
N ALA A 72 0.42 15.82 -11.74
CA ALA A 72 -0.96 15.51 -12.09
C ALA A 72 -2.00 16.27 -11.23
N GLY A 73 -1.57 17.11 -10.28
CA GLY A 73 -2.44 17.94 -9.46
C GLY A 73 -2.97 17.29 -8.18
N TYR A 74 -2.47 16.12 -7.82
CA TYR A 74 -2.83 15.44 -6.57
C TYR A 74 -1.93 15.91 -5.42
N ALA A 75 -2.50 16.28 -4.30
CA ALA A 75 -1.80 16.24 -3.02
C ALA A 75 -1.52 14.77 -2.68
N CYS A 76 -0.35 14.49 -2.12
CA CYS A 76 -0.02 13.11 -1.78
C CYS A 76 0.76 13.02 -0.48
N ALA A 77 0.68 11.87 0.18
CA ALA A 77 1.47 11.64 1.39
C ALA A 77 2.00 10.21 1.46
N TRP A 78 3.28 10.11 1.80
CA TRP A 78 3.83 8.88 2.38
C TRP A 78 3.33 8.74 3.80
N ILE A 79 2.77 7.57 4.11
CA ILE A 79 2.33 7.26 5.46
C ILE A 79 3.23 6.23 6.11
N ARG A 80 3.22 6.27 7.44
CA ARG A 80 3.89 5.32 8.30
C ARG A 80 2.86 4.70 9.24
N TYR A 81 2.15 3.66 8.78
CA TYR A 81 1.26 2.85 9.62
C TYR A 81 2.05 1.77 10.36
N ARG A 82 1.52 1.30 11.48
CA ARG A 82 2.13 0.19 12.21
C ARG A 82 1.96 -1.10 11.44
N THR A 83 3.06 -1.77 11.18
CA THR A 83 3.07 -3.13 10.65
C THR A 83 3.43 -4.09 11.78
N GLU A 84 3.22 -5.39 11.57
CA GLU A 84 3.65 -6.39 12.54
C GLU A 84 5.15 -6.32 12.86
N VAL A 85 5.96 -5.79 11.95
CA VAL A 85 7.39 -5.58 12.14
C VAL A 85 7.68 -4.57 13.24
N GLU A 86 6.78 -3.62 13.52
CA GLU A 86 7.01 -2.54 14.46
C GLU A 86 6.43 -2.71 15.82
N LEU A 87 5.57 -3.64 15.98
CA LEU A 87 4.90 -3.84 17.25
C LEU A 87 5.83 -4.37 18.37
N GLY A 88 7.09 -3.92 18.31
CA GLY A 88 8.11 -4.08 19.36
C GLY A 88 8.91 -5.37 19.31
N TYR A 89 8.65 -6.27 18.40
CA TYR A 89 9.40 -7.53 18.32
C TYR A 89 10.74 -7.40 17.60
N GLN A 90 10.93 -6.37 16.80
CA GLN A 90 12.25 -6.03 16.22
C GLN A 90 13.31 -5.75 17.29
N THR A 91 12.90 -5.23 18.44
CA THR A 91 13.81 -4.87 19.52
C THR A 91 14.08 -6.01 20.49
N GLY A 92 13.57 -7.22 20.22
CA GLY A 92 13.74 -8.35 21.12
C GLY A 92 13.02 -8.17 22.45
N GLY A 93 11.84 -7.55 22.43
CA GLY A 93 11.03 -7.38 23.64
C GLY A 93 10.82 -8.69 24.41
N ALA A 94 10.71 -8.63 25.71
CA ALA A 94 10.71 -9.78 26.63
C ALA A 94 9.63 -10.84 26.35
N LEU A 95 8.60 -10.50 25.58
CA LEU A 95 7.47 -11.39 25.30
C LEU A 95 7.59 -12.14 23.96
N ARG A 96 8.61 -11.82 23.14
CA ARG A 96 8.75 -12.39 21.78
C ARG A 96 10.20 -12.68 21.49
N THR A 97 10.42 -13.83 20.94
CA THR A 97 11.77 -14.30 20.57
C THR A 97 12.05 -14.19 19.07
N THR A 98 11.00 -14.03 18.26
CA THR A 98 11.11 -13.89 16.80
C THR A 98 10.09 -12.88 16.26
N ILE A 99 10.36 -12.34 15.09
CA ILE A 99 9.43 -11.48 14.34
C ILE A 99 8.10 -12.22 14.12
N ARG A 100 8.15 -13.47 13.65
CA ARG A 100 6.93 -14.25 13.36
C ARG A 100 6.07 -14.52 14.59
N GLN A 101 6.66 -14.71 15.75
CA GLN A 101 5.88 -14.78 17.00
C GLN A 101 5.19 -13.45 17.29
N GLY A 102 5.86 -12.34 17.04
CA GLY A 102 5.26 -11.02 17.15
C GLY A 102 4.07 -10.85 16.20
N MET A 103 4.22 -11.24 14.95
CA MET A 103 3.14 -11.22 13.96
C MET A 103 1.94 -12.06 14.37
N GLY A 104 2.16 -13.28 14.83
CA GLY A 104 1.08 -14.17 15.29
C GLY A 104 0.37 -13.69 16.55
N LEU A 105 1.09 -13.01 17.46
CA LEU A 105 0.52 -12.50 18.69
C LEU A 105 -0.27 -11.20 18.50
N MET A 106 0.16 -10.37 17.57
CA MET A 106 -0.34 -9.00 17.48
C MET A 106 -1.53 -8.87 16.53
N ASN A 107 -1.91 -9.90 15.81
CA ASN A 107 -2.93 -9.83 14.79
C ASN A 107 -3.16 -8.37 14.34
N ARG A 108 -2.63 -7.96 13.26
CA ARG A 108 -2.47 -6.56 12.82
C ARG A 108 -3.75 -5.75 12.81
N ALA A 109 -4.84 -6.38 12.45
CA ALA A 109 -6.14 -5.75 12.51
C ALA A 109 -6.61 -5.59 13.98
N PRO A 110 -7.21 -4.48 14.36
CA PRO A 110 -7.56 -3.33 13.54
C PRO A 110 -6.47 -2.25 13.44
N LEU A 111 -5.42 -2.28 14.30
CA LEU A 111 -4.49 -1.15 14.47
C LEU A 111 -3.79 -0.73 13.18
N GLU A 112 -3.54 -1.68 12.30
CA GLU A 112 -2.86 -1.45 11.05
C GLU A 112 -3.66 -0.54 10.09
N TYR A 113 -4.92 -0.88 9.83
CA TYR A 113 -5.76 -0.05 8.97
C TYR A 113 -6.32 1.19 9.70
N GLU A 114 -6.49 1.14 11.02
CA GLU A 114 -6.88 2.32 11.80
C GLU A 114 -5.85 3.43 11.76
N ASP A 115 -4.57 3.09 11.68
CA ASP A 115 -3.50 4.08 11.50
C ASP A 115 -3.65 4.81 10.16
N GLU A 116 -3.95 4.09 9.09
CA GLU A 116 -4.17 4.70 7.77
C GLU A 116 -5.46 5.53 7.74
N VAL A 117 -6.55 5.04 8.32
CA VAL A 117 -7.80 5.80 8.47
C VAL A 117 -7.58 7.10 9.22
N ALA A 118 -6.79 7.07 10.30
CA ALA A 118 -6.45 8.27 11.05
C ALA A 118 -5.72 9.31 10.19
N VAL A 119 -4.76 8.86 9.38
CA VAL A 119 -4.03 9.74 8.45
C VAL A 119 -4.97 10.30 7.37
N LEU A 120 -5.81 9.47 6.74
CA LEU A 120 -6.77 9.90 5.73
C LEU A 120 -7.73 10.97 6.27
N ARG A 121 -8.29 10.75 7.46
CA ARG A 121 -9.19 11.71 8.12
C ARG A 121 -8.49 13.01 8.52
N HIS A 122 -7.26 12.90 9.03
CA HIS A 122 -6.47 14.08 9.39
C HIS A 122 -6.08 14.88 8.15
N ALA A 123 -5.70 14.22 7.06
CA ALA A 123 -5.41 14.87 5.78
C ALA A 123 -6.66 15.52 5.17
N ALA A 124 -7.81 14.85 5.20
CA ALA A 124 -9.08 15.38 4.70
C ALA A 124 -9.53 16.68 5.43
N ALA A 125 -9.11 16.87 6.69
CA ALA A 125 -9.36 18.11 7.42
C ALA A 125 -8.39 19.25 7.08
N HIS A 126 -7.36 18.99 6.27
CA HIS A 126 -6.39 20.01 5.86
C HIS A 126 -7.01 20.94 4.78
N PRO A 127 -6.89 22.28 4.92
CA PRO A 127 -7.61 23.24 4.03
C PRO A 127 -7.18 23.16 2.55
N ALA A 128 -6.02 22.60 2.24
CA ALA A 128 -5.54 22.41 0.88
C ALA A 128 -6.01 21.08 0.26
N ILE A 129 -6.73 20.23 0.99
CA ILE A 129 -7.15 18.90 0.52
C ILE A 129 -8.65 18.84 0.37
N ASP A 130 -9.12 18.25 -0.72
CA ASP A 130 -10.50 17.91 -0.94
C ASP A 130 -10.81 16.57 -0.26
N GLY A 131 -11.48 16.64 0.88
CA GLY A 131 -11.80 15.46 1.69
C GLY A 131 -12.79 14.49 1.04
N ASP A 132 -13.46 14.88 -0.04
CA ASP A 132 -14.38 14.02 -0.80
C ASP A 132 -13.67 13.28 -1.95
N ARG A 133 -12.38 13.60 -2.19
CA ARG A 133 -11.57 13.00 -3.27
C ARG A 133 -10.28 12.37 -2.71
N LEU A 134 -10.48 11.30 -1.94
CA LEU A 134 -9.40 10.53 -1.31
C LEU A 134 -9.12 9.25 -2.10
N PHE A 135 -7.86 8.95 -2.32
CA PHE A 135 -7.37 7.81 -3.09
C PHE A 135 -6.28 7.08 -2.32
N HIS A 136 -6.09 5.80 -2.65
CA HIS A 136 -5.01 4.97 -2.10
C HIS A 136 -4.15 4.38 -3.21
N VAL A 137 -2.84 4.39 -3.02
CA VAL A 137 -1.87 3.66 -3.85
C VAL A 137 -0.95 2.88 -2.92
N GLY A 138 -1.06 1.56 -2.93
CA GLY A 138 -0.28 0.68 -2.05
C GLY A 138 0.43 -0.44 -2.79
N VAL A 139 1.63 -0.80 -2.33
CA VAL A 139 2.46 -1.88 -2.87
C VAL A 139 2.59 -3.00 -1.83
N SER A 140 2.52 -4.26 -2.30
CA SER A 140 2.74 -5.45 -1.48
C SER A 140 1.72 -5.54 -0.33
N HIS A 141 2.17 -5.58 0.91
CA HIS A 141 1.29 -5.54 2.08
C HIS A 141 0.38 -4.29 2.10
N ALA A 142 0.87 -3.13 1.65
CA ALA A 142 0.02 -1.94 1.52
C ALA A 142 -1.03 -2.08 0.40
N GLY A 143 -0.80 -2.92 -0.60
CA GLY A 143 -1.83 -3.32 -1.56
C GLY A 143 -2.94 -4.15 -0.92
N GLU A 144 -2.62 -5.02 0.05
CA GLU A 144 -3.62 -5.72 0.88
C GLU A 144 -4.35 -4.76 1.82
N MET A 145 -3.66 -3.74 2.34
CA MET A 145 -4.22 -2.72 3.21
C MET A 145 -5.42 -2.00 2.57
N LEU A 146 -5.36 -1.72 1.27
CA LEU A 146 -6.51 -1.17 0.54
C LEU A 146 -7.79 -1.99 0.78
N PHE A 147 -7.71 -3.31 0.67
CA PHE A 147 -8.87 -4.17 0.85
C PHE A 147 -9.35 -4.24 2.30
N LYS A 148 -8.44 -4.13 3.27
CA LYS A 148 -8.80 -4.00 4.69
C LYS A 148 -9.55 -2.69 4.95
N LEU A 149 -9.09 -1.58 4.36
CA LEU A 149 -9.80 -0.30 4.42
C LEU A 149 -11.21 -0.41 3.85
N LEU A 150 -11.36 -0.97 2.65
CA LEU A 150 -12.65 -1.08 1.98
C LEU A 150 -13.63 -1.98 2.73
N SER A 151 -13.14 -3.06 3.34
CA SER A 151 -13.98 -3.98 4.12
C SER A 151 -14.54 -3.35 5.40
N HIS A 152 -13.86 -2.35 5.99
CA HIS A 152 -14.24 -1.76 7.27
C HIS A 152 -14.75 -0.32 7.15
N TYR A 153 -14.36 0.40 6.10
CA TYR A 153 -14.66 1.81 5.88
C TYR A 153 -15.18 2.05 4.45
N PRO A 154 -16.34 1.48 4.09
CA PRO A 154 -16.94 1.73 2.78
C PRO A 154 -17.21 3.23 2.58
N GLY A 155 -16.98 3.71 1.37
CA GLY A 155 -17.15 5.12 1.02
C GLY A 155 -16.05 6.07 1.52
N LEU A 156 -14.99 5.56 2.18
CA LEU A 156 -13.87 6.40 2.61
C LEU A 156 -13.00 6.85 1.43
N LEU A 157 -12.82 5.99 0.46
CA LEU A 157 -11.99 6.23 -0.73
C LEU A 157 -12.85 6.35 -1.98
N ARG A 158 -12.33 7.05 -2.98
CA ARG A 158 -12.98 7.20 -4.28
C ARG A 158 -12.52 6.16 -5.30
N ALA A 159 -11.26 5.82 -5.26
CA ALA A 159 -10.67 4.71 -6.02
C ALA A 159 -9.36 4.27 -5.36
N GLY A 160 -8.88 3.06 -5.69
CA GLY A 160 -7.66 2.52 -5.12
C GLY A 160 -6.80 1.73 -6.10
N VAL A 161 -5.50 1.79 -5.89
CA VAL A 161 -4.51 1.00 -6.64
C VAL A 161 -3.82 0.03 -5.68
N ALA A 162 -3.94 -1.26 -5.99
CA ALA A 162 -3.27 -2.34 -5.28
C ALA A 162 -2.18 -2.93 -6.18
N ALA A 163 -0.94 -2.48 -6.00
CA ALA A 163 0.20 -2.99 -6.74
C ALA A 163 0.84 -4.18 -6.01
N GLU A 164 0.97 -5.30 -6.73
CA GLU A 164 1.56 -6.54 -6.21
C GLU A 164 0.96 -6.94 -4.83
N PRO A 165 -0.39 -6.95 -4.66
CA PRO A 165 -1.02 -7.04 -3.35
C PRO A 165 -0.88 -8.42 -2.73
N ALA A 166 -0.25 -8.51 -1.55
CA ALA A 166 -0.07 -9.76 -0.80
C ALA A 166 -1.36 -10.21 -0.08
N ASN A 167 -2.47 -10.30 -0.79
CA ASN A 167 -3.83 -10.47 -0.30
C ASN A 167 -4.12 -11.86 0.33
N HIS A 168 -3.31 -12.29 1.27
CA HIS A 168 -3.51 -13.59 1.93
C HIS A 168 -4.65 -13.56 2.94
N GLU A 169 -4.86 -12.45 3.63
CA GLU A 169 -5.96 -12.29 4.58
C GLU A 169 -7.29 -12.07 3.85
N LEU A 170 -7.32 -11.17 2.83
CA LEU A 170 -8.51 -10.97 2.00
C LEU A 170 -9.04 -12.29 1.45
N LEU A 171 -8.14 -13.10 0.91
CA LEU A 171 -8.44 -14.38 0.28
C LEU A 171 -8.48 -15.55 1.27
N THR A 172 -8.36 -15.32 2.57
CA THR A 172 -8.34 -16.37 3.61
C THR A 172 -7.42 -17.54 3.28
N LEU A 173 -6.21 -17.26 2.74
CA LEU A 173 -5.33 -18.30 2.22
C LEU A 173 -4.72 -19.16 3.34
N ARG A 174 -4.81 -20.48 3.20
CA ARG A 174 -4.02 -21.41 4.01
C ARG A 174 -2.57 -21.36 3.56
N LEU A 175 -1.67 -21.07 4.49
CA LEU A 175 -0.25 -20.88 4.22
C LEU A 175 0.62 -22.05 4.67
N GLU A 176 0.03 -23.07 5.29
CA GLU A 176 0.69 -24.35 5.54
C GLU A 176 1.09 -24.99 4.22
N ASP A 177 2.21 -25.64 4.19
CA ASP A 177 2.75 -26.36 3.03
C ASP A 177 3.09 -25.49 1.80
N VAL A 178 3.08 -24.17 1.94
CA VAL A 178 3.59 -23.29 0.87
C VAL A 178 5.11 -23.29 0.91
N GLU A 179 5.73 -23.48 -0.25
CA GLU A 179 7.15 -23.24 -0.41
C GLU A 179 7.47 -21.76 -0.19
N THR A 180 8.56 -21.49 0.48
CA THR A 180 9.04 -20.14 0.71
C THR A 180 10.45 -19.97 0.18
N VAL A 181 10.72 -18.78 -0.35
CA VAL A 181 12.06 -18.41 -0.81
C VAL A 181 12.98 -18.17 0.39
N THR A 182 12.44 -17.59 1.46
CA THR A 182 13.18 -17.32 2.70
C THR A 182 12.38 -17.72 3.94
N THR A 183 13.11 -17.86 5.05
CA THR A 183 12.51 -18.04 6.37
C THR A 183 13.13 -17.05 7.35
N ILE A 184 12.29 -16.50 8.25
CA ILE A 184 12.72 -15.62 9.33
C ILE A 184 12.51 -16.32 10.66
N GLY A 185 13.59 -16.56 11.40
CA GLY A 185 13.52 -17.22 12.72
C GLY A 185 12.95 -18.65 12.66
N GLY A 186 13.14 -19.37 11.55
CA GLY A 186 12.60 -20.71 11.33
C GLY A 186 11.13 -20.76 10.93
N LEU A 187 10.47 -19.61 10.77
CA LEU A 187 9.11 -19.49 10.29
C LEU A 187 9.08 -18.97 8.86
N ARG A 188 8.03 -19.30 8.12
CA ARG A 188 7.87 -18.86 6.74
C ARG A 188 7.67 -17.35 6.67
N ASP A 189 8.38 -16.73 5.74
CA ASP A 189 8.14 -15.34 5.39
C ASP A 189 7.02 -15.27 4.35
N ILE A 190 5.91 -14.64 4.70
CA ILE A 190 4.74 -14.59 3.84
C ILE A 190 5.00 -13.84 2.53
N GLU A 191 5.82 -12.80 2.55
CA GLU A 191 6.15 -12.01 1.37
C GLU A 191 7.11 -12.75 0.42
N SER A 192 7.74 -13.84 0.89
CA SER A 192 8.61 -14.70 0.09
C SER A 192 7.97 -16.05 -0.25
N MET A 193 6.67 -16.22 -0.03
CA MET A 193 5.97 -17.44 -0.40
C MET A 193 5.83 -17.56 -1.91
N GLU A 194 5.86 -18.81 -2.39
CA GLU A 194 5.76 -19.10 -3.81
C GLU A 194 4.35 -19.62 -4.18
N ILE A 195 3.51 -18.71 -4.68
CA ILE A 195 2.15 -18.98 -5.19
C ILE A 195 1.99 -18.35 -6.56
N ARG A 196 2.64 -18.93 -7.58
CA ARG A 196 2.74 -18.35 -8.93
C ARG A 196 1.47 -18.51 -9.76
N SER A 197 0.65 -19.53 -9.54
CA SER A 197 -0.54 -19.77 -10.35
C SER A 197 -1.83 -19.42 -9.64
N VAL A 198 -2.82 -18.96 -10.40
CA VAL A 198 -4.18 -18.67 -9.92
C VAL A 198 -4.85 -19.90 -9.33
N GLU A 199 -4.68 -21.07 -9.98
CA GLU A 199 -5.27 -22.32 -9.52
C GLU A 199 -4.70 -22.73 -8.16
N ARG A 200 -3.38 -22.55 -7.96
CA ARG A 200 -2.72 -22.84 -6.68
C ARG A 200 -3.20 -21.88 -5.59
N ALA A 201 -3.34 -20.59 -5.89
CA ALA A 201 -3.90 -19.60 -4.98
C ALA A 201 -5.37 -19.94 -4.63
N ARG A 202 -6.21 -20.17 -5.63
CA ARG A 202 -7.63 -20.50 -5.46
C ARG A 202 -7.86 -21.77 -4.63
N ALA A 203 -7.03 -22.80 -4.82
CA ALA A 203 -7.08 -24.03 -4.04
C ALA A 203 -6.76 -23.85 -2.55
N ARG A 204 -6.16 -22.72 -2.17
CA ARG A 204 -5.79 -22.39 -0.80
C ARG A 204 -6.79 -21.54 -0.05
N ILE A 205 -7.85 -21.06 -0.72
CA ILE A 205 -8.94 -20.37 -0.03
C ILE A 205 -9.55 -21.31 1.01
N SER A 206 -9.55 -20.90 2.26
CA SER A 206 -10.11 -21.68 3.38
C SER A 206 -11.57 -21.36 3.64
N ASP A 207 -12.00 -20.14 3.39
CA ASP A 207 -13.38 -19.69 3.60
C ASP A 207 -13.86 -18.87 2.39
N LYS A 208 -14.64 -19.50 1.54
CA LYS A 208 -15.16 -18.87 0.32
C LYS A 208 -16.27 -17.85 0.59
N ASP A 209 -17.06 -18.09 1.63
CA ASP A 209 -18.18 -17.22 1.99
C ASP A 209 -17.64 -15.92 2.57
N GLU A 210 -16.60 -16.00 3.40
CA GLU A 210 -15.89 -14.83 3.92
C GLU A 210 -15.21 -14.02 2.80
N VAL A 211 -14.55 -14.70 1.86
CA VAL A 211 -13.95 -14.02 0.68
C VAL A 211 -15.01 -13.30 -0.13
N ALA A 212 -16.15 -13.95 -0.41
CA ALA A 212 -17.25 -13.32 -1.15
C ALA A 212 -17.78 -12.09 -0.42
N ALA A 213 -18.03 -12.18 0.89
CA ALA A 213 -18.51 -11.05 1.69
C ALA A 213 -17.53 -9.86 1.68
N ARG A 214 -16.22 -10.13 1.74
CA ARG A 214 -15.19 -9.08 1.68
C ARG A 214 -15.11 -8.43 0.29
N LEU A 215 -15.26 -9.20 -0.77
CA LEU A 215 -15.27 -8.67 -2.14
C LEU A 215 -16.53 -7.85 -2.44
N GLU A 216 -17.70 -8.28 -1.92
CA GLU A 216 -18.95 -7.51 -2.01
C GLU A 216 -18.86 -6.16 -1.26
N ALA A 217 -18.03 -6.06 -0.22
CA ALA A 217 -17.79 -4.81 0.51
C ALA A 217 -16.92 -3.81 -0.27
N VAL A 218 -16.22 -4.24 -1.33
CA VAL A 218 -15.45 -3.35 -2.20
C VAL A 218 -16.41 -2.51 -3.03
N ASP A 219 -16.58 -1.24 -2.68
CA ASP A 219 -17.58 -0.32 -3.25
C ASP A 219 -17.01 0.73 -4.21
N ILE A 220 -15.71 0.69 -4.48
CA ILE A 220 -14.98 1.64 -5.32
C ILE A 220 -14.26 0.95 -6.49
N PRO A 221 -13.92 1.67 -7.58
CA PRO A 221 -13.01 1.19 -8.62
C PRO A 221 -11.64 0.81 -8.05
N VAL A 222 -11.11 -0.34 -8.49
CA VAL A 222 -9.79 -0.83 -8.08
C VAL A 222 -8.94 -1.20 -9.29
N LEU A 223 -7.73 -0.66 -9.37
CA LEU A 223 -6.68 -1.10 -10.29
C LEU A 223 -5.74 -2.06 -9.57
N VAL A 224 -5.67 -3.29 -10.03
CA VAL A 224 -4.69 -4.28 -9.54
C VAL A 224 -3.53 -4.35 -10.50
N LEU A 225 -2.32 -4.12 -9.99
CA LEU A 225 -1.08 -4.25 -10.75
C LEU A 225 -0.35 -5.53 -10.36
N GLY A 226 0.11 -6.28 -11.35
CA GLY A 226 0.89 -7.49 -11.17
C GLY A 226 2.32 -7.35 -11.68
N ARG A 227 3.17 -8.31 -11.31
CA ARG A 227 4.51 -8.50 -11.84
C ARG A 227 4.67 -9.95 -12.31
N GLU A 228 4.92 -10.15 -13.61
CA GLU A 228 4.81 -11.47 -14.26
C GLU A 228 5.71 -12.55 -13.65
N GLN A 229 6.89 -12.20 -13.13
CA GLN A 229 7.83 -13.11 -12.50
C GLN A 229 7.73 -13.15 -10.96
N ASP A 230 6.75 -12.48 -10.37
CA ASP A 230 6.59 -12.47 -8.92
C ASP A 230 6.22 -13.86 -8.37
N GLU A 231 6.77 -14.19 -7.22
CA GLU A 231 6.45 -15.42 -6.49
C GLU A 231 4.99 -15.48 -6.06
N LEU A 232 4.36 -14.32 -5.88
CA LEU A 232 2.96 -14.18 -5.46
C LEU A 232 2.01 -13.82 -6.61
N GLN A 233 2.46 -13.86 -7.86
CA GLN A 233 1.64 -13.46 -9.03
C GLN A 233 0.27 -14.16 -9.06
N GLY A 234 0.18 -15.40 -8.62
CA GLY A 234 -1.08 -16.13 -8.53
C GLY A 234 -2.08 -15.48 -7.58
N ILE A 235 -1.62 -14.86 -6.49
CA ILE A 235 -2.46 -14.12 -5.53
C ILE A 235 -2.95 -12.83 -6.17
N PHE A 236 -2.05 -12.07 -6.80
CA PHE A 236 -2.39 -10.80 -7.43
C PHE A 236 -3.45 -10.98 -8.51
N ARG A 237 -3.23 -11.97 -9.38
CA ARG A 237 -4.17 -12.27 -10.47
C ARG A 237 -5.49 -12.84 -9.94
N LEU A 238 -5.48 -13.71 -8.94
CA LEU A 238 -6.71 -14.24 -8.33
C LEU A 238 -7.53 -13.13 -7.69
N THR A 239 -6.89 -12.17 -7.03
CA THR A 239 -7.58 -11.01 -6.46
C THR A 239 -8.36 -10.26 -7.54
N TYR A 240 -7.72 -9.95 -8.67
CA TYR A 240 -8.40 -9.31 -9.79
C TYR A 240 -9.53 -10.19 -10.36
N ASP A 241 -9.28 -11.47 -10.61
CA ASP A 241 -10.28 -12.36 -11.22
C ASP A 241 -11.56 -12.42 -10.36
N LEU A 242 -11.41 -12.49 -9.04
CA LEU A 242 -12.53 -12.48 -8.11
C LEU A 242 -13.22 -11.11 -8.02
N LEU A 243 -12.48 -10.03 -8.04
CA LEU A 243 -13.06 -8.68 -8.11
C LEU A 243 -13.89 -8.50 -9.38
N ALA A 244 -13.36 -8.91 -10.52
CA ALA A 244 -14.02 -8.79 -11.81
C ALA A 244 -15.30 -9.65 -11.94
N GLU A 245 -15.47 -10.70 -11.11
CA GLU A 245 -16.73 -11.45 -10.98
C GLU A 245 -17.85 -10.60 -10.33
N HIS A 246 -17.48 -9.58 -9.53
CA HIS A 246 -18.43 -8.73 -8.79
C HIS A 246 -18.51 -7.29 -9.31
N ARG A 247 -17.46 -6.81 -10.04
CA ARG A 247 -17.32 -5.41 -10.41
C ARG A 247 -16.77 -5.23 -11.83
N GLU A 248 -17.51 -4.47 -12.65
CA GLU A 248 -17.11 -4.13 -14.02
C GLU A 248 -16.00 -3.07 -14.07
N ASP A 249 -15.79 -2.32 -12.98
CA ASP A 249 -14.78 -1.25 -12.85
C ASP A 249 -13.50 -1.70 -12.16
N ALA A 250 -13.30 -3.01 -11.98
CA ALA A 250 -12.02 -3.59 -11.61
C ALA A 250 -11.10 -3.67 -12.84
N GLU A 251 -9.87 -3.21 -12.71
CA GLU A 251 -8.87 -3.22 -13.79
C GLU A 251 -7.65 -4.04 -13.43
N TRP A 252 -7.06 -4.65 -14.45
CA TRP A 252 -5.81 -5.40 -14.34
C TRP A 252 -4.76 -4.89 -15.32
N ARG A 253 -3.55 -4.68 -14.80
CA ARG A 253 -2.34 -4.46 -15.59
C ARG A 253 -1.21 -5.32 -15.02
N SER A 254 -0.30 -5.79 -15.85
CA SER A 254 0.88 -6.54 -15.41
C SER A 254 2.05 -6.30 -16.35
N TRP A 255 3.23 -6.23 -15.79
CA TRP A 255 4.47 -6.03 -16.55
C TRP A 255 5.52 -7.04 -16.10
N SER A 256 6.48 -7.29 -17.01
CA SER A 256 7.69 -8.02 -16.68
C SER A 256 8.70 -7.07 -16.06
N HIS A 257 9.07 -7.30 -14.79
CA HIS A 257 10.06 -6.51 -14.08
C HIS A 257 10.76 -7.35 -13.00
N ASP A 258 12.07 -7.09 -12.77
CA ASP A 258 12.86 -7.91 -11.85
C ASP A 258 12.66 -7.55 -10.36
N VAL A 259 12.15 -6.32 -10.08
CA VAL A 259 12.04 -5.81 -8.71
C VAL A 259 10.61 -5.85 -8.23
N HIS A 260 10.36 -6.48 -7.07
CA HIS A 260 9.10 -6.37 -6.33
C HIS A 260 8.94 -4.93 -5.81
N GLY A 261 7.78 -4.34 -6.01
CA GLY A 261 7.54 -2.91 -5.71
C GLY A 261 8.04 -1.97 -6.82
N TYR A 262 8.14 -2.45 -8.04
CA TYR A 262 8.63 -1.69 -9.19
C TYR A 262 7.87 -0.37 -9.44
N LEU A 263 6.63 -0.27 -8.97
CA LEU A 263 5.84 0.96 -9.08
C LEU A 263 6.53 2.17 -8.43
N TYR A 264 7.44 1.95 -7.50
CA TYR A 264 8.15 3.00 -6.78
C TYR A 264 9.63 3.07 -7.18
N PRO A 265 9.97 3.75 -8.31
CA PRO A 265 11.35 3.90 -8.74
C PRO A 265 12.17 4.69 -7.74
N GLU A 266 13.39 4.21 -7.49
CA GLU A 266 14.30 4.82 -6.54
C GLU A 266 15.01 6.04 -7.14
N CYS A 267 15.30 7.03 -6.29
CA CYS A 267 16.26 8.08 -6.57
C CYS A 267 17.64 7.71 -6.02
N ASP A 268 18.69 8.19 -6.68
CA ASP A 268 20.04 8.09 -6.16
C ASP A 268 20.29 9.10 -5.02
N ALA A 269 21.53 9.12 -4.51
CA ALA A 269 21.92 10.00 -3.40
C ALA A 269 21.80 11.51 -3.73
N ASP A 270 21.85 11.87 -5.01
CA ASP A 270 21.69 13.25 -5.48
C ASP A 270 20.21 13.58 -5.78
N GLY A 271 19.30 12.64 -5.51
CA GLY A 271 17.87 12.77 -5.76
C GLY A 271 17.48 12.60 -7.22
N VAL A 272 18.35 12.05 -8.07
CA VAL A 272 18.03 11.79 -9.47
C VAL A 272 17.26 10.47 -9.58
N PRO A 273 16.04 10.47 -10.15
CA PRO A 273 15.25 9.25 -10.26
C PRO A 273 15.84 8.29 -11.30
N ARG A 274 15.88 7.02 -10.95
CA ARG A 274 16.25 5.91 -11.84
C ARG A 274 14.98 5.21 -12.28
N VAL A 275 14.45 5.62 -13.41
CA VAL A 275 13.15 5.16 -13.92
C VAL A 275 13.33 4.48 -15.25
N ASP A 276 12.93 3.24 -15.38
CA ASP A 276 12.88 2.52 -16.65
C ASP A 276 11.53 2.71 -17.38
N ASP A 277 11.38 2.08 -18.53
CA ASP A 277 10.18 2.22 -19.37
C ASP A 277 8.95 1.57 -18.71
N VAL A 278 9.12 0.42 -18.08
CA VAL A 278 8.04 -0.29 -17.37
C VAL A 278 7.51 0.54 -16.20
N GLN A 279 8.40 1.12 -15.43
CA GLN A 279 8.03 1.98 -14.31
C GLN A 279 7.30 3.25 -14.78
N ARG A 280 7.73 3.85 -15.89
CA ARG A 280 7.02 4.99 -16.51
C ARG A 280 5.62 4.62 -16.97
N GLU A 281 5.47 3.49 -17.66
CA GLU A 281 4.17 3.01 -18.12
C GLU A 281 3.23 2.69 -16.96
N ALA A 282 3.74 2.04 -15.90
CA ALA A 282 2.96 1.71 -14.72
C ALA A 282 2.48 2.96 -13.97
N LEU A 283 3.37 3.93 -13.75
CA LEU A 283 2.99 5.20 -13.11
C LEU A 283 1.99 5.99 -13.95
N ALA A 284 2.16 6.04 -15.28
CA ALA A 284 1.19 6.66 -16.17
C ALA A 284 -0.17 5.96 -16.08
N ALA A 285 -0.20 4.62 -16.05
CA ALA A 285 -1.45 3.88 -15.89
C ALA A 285 -2.14 4.16 -14.53
N VAL A 286 -1.37 4.36 -13.46
CA VAL A 286 -1.90 4.78 -12.16
C VAL A 286 -2.55 6.16 -12.25
N VAL A 287 -1.84 7.15 -12.81
CA VAL A 287 -2.39 8.51 -12.96
C VAL A 287 -3.64 8.51 -13.82
N ASP A 288 -3.61 7.85 -14.98
CA ASP A 288 -4.78 7.73 -15.88
C ASP A 288 -5.99 7.09 -15.16
N PHE A 289 -5.75 6.08 -14.32
CA PHE A 289 -6.80 5.45 -13.54
C PHE A 289 -7.39 6.42 -12.50
N LEU A 290 -6.54 7.09 -11.73
CA LEU A 290 -6.97 8.07 -10.74
C LEU A 290 -7.77 9.22 -11.39
N ASP A 291 -7.30 9.76 -12.52
CA ASP A 291 -7.94 10.86 -13.24
C ASP A 291 -9.34 10.48 -13.74
N ARG A 292 -9.54 9.26 -14.24
CA ARG A 292 -10.87 8.77 -14.65
C ARG A 292 -11.88 8.71 -13.50
N HIS A 293 -11.40 8.58 -12.26
CA HIS A 293 -12.23 8.47 -11.08
C HIS A 293 -12.18 9.70 -10.16
N ASN A 294 -11.57 10.79 -10.62
CA ASN A 294 -11.42 12.04 -9.87
C ASN A 294 -12.61 13.01 -10.05
N GLY A 295 -13.47 12.77 -11.00
CA GLY A 295 -14.59 13.63 -11.40
C GLY A 295 -15.82 13.62 -10.47
#